data_0112f43ec3ee245f52a68c4b9c3f3e57
#
_entry.id   0112f43ec3ee245f52a68c4b9c3f3e57
#
_cell.length_a   1.000
_cell.length_b   1.000
_cell.length_c   1.000
_cell.angle_alpha   90.00
_cell.angle_beta   90.00
_cell.angle_gamma   90.00
#
_symmetry.space_group_name_H-M   'P 1'
#
loop_
_entity.id
_entity.type
_entity.pdbx_description
1 polymer ?
#
loop_
_entity_poly.entity_id
_entity_poly.type
_entity_poly.pdbx_seq_one_letter_code
_entity_poly.pdbx_strand_id
1 'polypeptide(L)'
;MFMHNKRLMYTVRVAEPNPVLANMMLEQFGGADGELAAAMRYFTQALAEDDAGRKDLLLDIATEELSHLEVIGSIVAMLNKGAKGRLAEGVDKEADLLIQLNAGGDSHITSLLYGAGVPVTNSAGVPWTGAYVDSRGEPTVDLRSNIAAESRAKIVYERLINITDDPGIKDALGFLMTREIAHQKSFEKALYSIENNFPTGKLPGVPAFTDKYYDMSQGAENLRGPWNEGEQWEFVDDREAQAAVDGGDGQATVKVTPADKKLLAAMAGRTLSDPAVNPVTGADLGAGPGAGKMTPMEEVEPA
;
A
#
# COMPACT_ATOMS: atom_id res chain seq x y z
N MET A 1 15.96 24.90 0.14
CA MET A 1 16.96 24.57 1.19
C MET A 1 16.19 24.14 2.43
N PHE A 2 16.44 22.94 2.93
CA PHE A 2 15.82 22.46 4.16
C PHE A 2 16.63 22.94 5.37
N MET A 3 15.95 23.42 6.39
CA MET A 3 16.60 23.89 7.61
C MET A 3 16.03 23.11 8.80
N HIS A 4 16.89 22.50 9.60
CA HIS A 4 16.50 21.85 10.83
C HIS A 4 16.31 22.86 11.96
N ASN A 5 15.13 22.88 12.56
CA ASN A 5 14.87 23.61 13.79
C ASN A 5 15.20 22.70 14.97
N LYS A 6 15.87 23.24 16.00
CA LYS A 6 16.23 22.47 17.21
C LYS A 6 15.05 22.17 18.15
N ARG A 7 13.85 22.57 17.79
CA ARG A 7 12.62 22.30 18.54
C ARG A 7 11.71 21.44 17.69
N LEU A 8 11.14 20.39 18.31
CA LEU A 8 10.04 19.66 17.72
C LEU A 8 8.87 20.59 17.41
N MET A 9 8.14 20.30 16.36
CA MET A 9 6.91 21.01 16.02
C MET A 9 5.87 20.89 17.13
N TYR A 10 5.84 19.77 17.84
CA TYR A 10 5.00 19.53 19.02
C TYR A 10 5.76 18.82 20.11
N THR A 11 5.46 19.15 21.38
CA THR A 11 6.16 18.56 22.53
C THR A 11 5.75 17.10 22.73
N VAL A 12 6.76 16.23 22.84
CA VAL A 12 6.58 14.81 23.16
C VAL A 12 6.80 14.57 24.65
N ARG A 13 5.87 13.83 25.26
CA ARG A 13 6.00 13.32 26.62
C ARG A 13 5.58 11.86 26.65
N VAL A 14 6.39 11.01 27.28
CA VAL A 14 6.13 9.59 27.47
C VAL A 14 6.31 9.28 28.94
N ALA A 15 5.28 8.74 29.59
CA ALA A 15 5.29 8.47 31.03
C ALA A 15 6.24 7.31 31.35
N GLU A 16 6.16 6.22 30.60
CA GLU A 16 6.94 5.01 30.84
C GLU A 16 7.36 4.34 29.52
N PRO A 17 8.52 3.66 29.46
CA PRO A 17 8.92 2.84 28.34
C PRO A 17 7.89 1.73 28.06
N ASN A 18 7.53 1.57 26.79
CA ASN A 18 6.62 0.55 26.32
C ASN A 18 7.02 0.06 24.92
N PRO A 19 7.82 -1.01 24.79
CA PRO A 19 8.30 -1.50 23.51
C PRO A 19 7.19 -1.98 22.57
N VAL A 20 6.10 -2.51 23.09
CA VAL A 20 4.95 -2.93 22.28
C VAL A 20 4.31 -1.73 21.60
N LEU A 21 4.09 -0.67 22.34
CA LEU A 21 3.54 0.58 21.80
C LEU A 21 4.54 1.26 20.85
N ALA A 22 5.84 1.21 21.14
CA ALA A 22 6.89 1.69 20.25
C ALA A 22 6.80 1.01 18.87
N ASN A 23 6.63 -0.32 18.85
CA ASN A 23 6.48 -1.07 17.63
C ASN A 23 5.23 -0.65 16.84
N MET A 24 4.10 -0.45 17.53
CA MET A 24 2.87 0.01 16.87
C MET A 24 3.00 1.40 16.27
N MET A 25 3.74 2.31 16.92
CA MET A 25 4.01 3.66 16.39
C MET A 25 4.82 3.65 15.08
N LEU A 26 5.55 2.58 14.79
CA LEU A 26 6.28 2.45 13.52
C LEU A 26 5.35 2.43 12.30
N GLU A 27 4.07 2.11 12.47
CA GLU A 27 3.10 2.22 11.38
C GLU A 27 3.01 3.66 10.84
N GLN A 28 3.08 4.67 11.73
CA GLN A 28 3.09 6.08 11.36
C GLN A 28 4.50 6.61 11.04
N PHE A 29 5.56 5.86 11.33
CA PHE A 29 6.92 6.25 10.99
C PHE A 29 7.32 5.77 9.59
N GLY A 30 7.37 4.47 9.38
CA GLY A 30 7.85 3.82 8.15
C GLY A 30 6.80 2.97 7.43
N GLY A 31 5.53 3.03 7.83
CA GLY A 31 4.43 2.35 7.17
C GLY A 31 3.97 3.03 5.88
N ALA A 32 3.10 2.35 5.13
CA ALA A 32 2.58 2.83 3.85
C ALA A 32 1.73 4.10 3.99
N ASP A 33 1.06 4.27 5.13
CA ASP A 33 0.21 5.40 5.46
C ASP A 33 0.87 6.32 6.50
N GLY A 34 2.19 6.15 6.74
CA GLY A 34 2.95 6.92 7.71
C GLY A 34 3.61 8.16 7.11
N GLU A 35 4.17 8.98 8.01
CA GLU A 35 4.69 10.32 7.73
C GLU A 35 5.79 10.33 6.65
N LEU A 36 6.69 9.34 6.65
CA LEU A 36 7.73 9.26 5.63
C LEU A 36 7.14 9.04 4.23
N ALA A 37 6.11 8.20 4.11
CA ALA A 37 5.45 7.95 2.83
C ALA A 37 4.68 9.19 2.35
N ALA A 38 4.03 9.91 3.25
CA ALA A 38 3.35 11.17 2.97
C ALA A 38 4.33 12.24 2.51
N ALA A 39 5.38 12.51 3.28
CA ALA A 39 6.42 13.49 2.94
C ALA A 39 7.03 13.24 1.56
N MET A 40 7.44 11.99 1.28
CA MET A 40 8.06 11.64 0.00
C MET A 40 7.08 11.71 -1.17
N ARG A 41 5.81 11.39 -0.95
CA ARG A 41 4.75 11.51 -1.97
C ARG A 41 4.55 12.96 -2.37
N TYR A 42 4.32 13.86 -1.44
CA TYR A 42 4.04 15.28 -1.72
C TYR A 42 5.26 15.99 -2.28
N PHE A 43 6.45 15.68 -1.76
CA PHE A 43 7.70 16.21 -2.32
C PHE A 43 7.91 15.76 -3.77
N THR A 44 7.69 14.50 -4.09
CA THR A 44 7.87 13.97 -5.44
C THR A 44 6.85 14.58 -6.41
N GLN A 45 5.60 14.69 -6.00
CA GLN A 45 4.54 15.34 -6.78
C GLN A 45 4.85 16.81 -7.04
N ALA A 46 5.36 17.53 -6.03
CA ALA A 46 5.74 18.95 -6.16
C ALA A 46 6.79 19.18 -7.26
N LEU A 47 7.71 18.23 -7.49
CA LEU A 47 8.71 18.35 -8.55
C LEU A 47 8.11 18.26 -9.96
N ALA A 48 6.95 17.60 -10.10
CA ALA A 48 6.21 17.45 -11.34
C ALA A 48 5.05 18.45 -11.51
N GLU A 49 4.75 19.26 -10.49
CA GLU A 49 3.65 20.22 -10.52
C GLU A 49 4.07 21.51 -11.21
N ASP A 50 3.30 21.91 -12.23
CA ASP A 50 3.54 23.12 -13.02
C ASP A 50 2.92 24.37 -12.39
N ASP A 51 1.82 24.24 -11.64
CA ASP A 51 1.17 25.37 -10.97
C ASP A 51 1.96 25.75 -9.71
N ALA A 52 2.41 26.99 -9.66
CA ALA A 52 3.27 27.48 -8.58
C ALA A 52 2.59 27.42 -7.19
N GLY A 53 1.26 27.66 -7.13
CA GLY A 53 0.53 27.64 -5.86
C GLY A 53 0.34 26.20 -5.33
N ARG A 54 0.00 25.25 -6.20
CA ARG A 54 -0.09 23.84 -5.82
C ARG A 54 1.27 23.22 -5.48
N LYS A 55 2.31 23.64 -6.21
CA LYS A 55 3.69 23.25 -5.89
C LYS A 55 4.11 23.70 -4.50
N ASP A 56 3.81 24.97 -4.15
CA ASP A 56 4.08 25.54 -2.84
C ASP A 56 3.33 24.77 -1.74
N LEU A 57 2.02 24.55 -1.92
CA LEU A 57 1.19 23.74 -1.03
C LEU A 57 1.78 22.33 -0.78
N LEU A 58 2.21 21.66 -1.85
CA LEU A 58 2.79 20.31 -1.74
C LEU A 58 4.12 20.31 -0.98
N LEU A 59 4.97 21.32 -1.18
CA LEU A 59 6.24 21.45 -0.46
C LEU A 59 6.04 21.84 1.01
N ASP A 60 5.08 22.71 1.30
CA ASP A 60 4.73 23.08 2.67
C ASP A 60 4.27 21.86 3.46
N ILE A 61 3.31 21.11 2.92
CA ILE A 61 2.80 19.90 3.59
C ILE A 61 3.90 18.84 3.67
N ALA A 62 4.67 18.58 2.60
CA ALA A 62 5.78 17.63 2.65
C ALA A 62 6.80 17.94 3.76
N THR A 63 7.07 19.22 3.98
CA THR A 63 7.97 19.68 5.05
C THR A 63 7.33 19.50 6.43
N GLU A 64 6.04 19.73 6.55
CA GLU A 64 5.28 19.50 7.78
C GLU A 64 5.29 18.01 8.14
N GLU A 65 5.10 17.10 7.16
CA GLU A 65 5.15 15.64 7.38
C GLU A 65 6.53 15.16 7.87
N LEU A 66 7.62 15.79 7.42
CA LEU A 66 8.95 15.53 8.01
C LEU A 66 9.03 15.94 9.48
N SER A 67 8.32 17.00 9.86
CA SER A 67 8.23 17.45 11.26
C SER A 67 7.37 16.49 12.10
N HIS A 68 6.29 15.94 11.52
CA HIS A 68 5.49 14.88 12.13
C HIS A 68 6.30 13.60 12.31
N LEU A 69 7.10 13.22 11.30
CA LEU A 69 8.02 12.09 11.38
C LEU A 69 9.00 12.22 12.56
N GLU A 70 9.53 13.43 12.79
CA GLU A 70 10.40 13.70 13.94
C GLU A 70 9.65 13.53 15.28
N VAL A 71 8.39 13.95 15.37
CA VAL A 71 7.55 13.77 16.56
C VAL A 71 7.32 12.28 16.83
N ILE A 72 6.90 11.51 15.83
CA ILE A 72 6.69 10.06 15.96
C ILE A 72 7.98 9.33 16.30
N GLY A 73 9.09 9.66 15.62
CA GLY A 73 10.40 9.09 15.91
C GLY A 73 10.85 9.37 17.35
N SER A 74 10.56 10.54 17.88
CA SER A 74 10.83 10.90 19.27
C SER A 74 9.99 10.09 20.25
N ILE A 75 8.71 9.85 19.97
CA ILE A 75 7.84 8.96 20.78
C ILE A 75 8.45 7.55 20.80
N VAL A 76 8.79 6.98 19.64
CA VAL A 76 9.36 5.63 19.53
C VAL A 76 10.67 5.52 20.32
N ALA A 77 11.56 6.51 20.18
CA ALA A 77 12.84 6.52 20.91
C ALA A 77 12.63 6.59 22.44
N MET A 78 11.66 7.37 22.91
CA MET A 78 11.34 7.47 24.33
C MET A 78 10.69 6.18 24.87
N LEU A 79 9.80 5.56 24.11
CA LEU A 79 9.18 4.27 24.45
C LEU A 79 10.18 3.12 24.53
N ASN A 80 11.27 3.18 23.75
CA ASN A 80 12.37 2.21 23.78
C ASN A 80 13.48 2.55 24.80
N LYS A 81 13.31 3.60 25.61
CA LYS A 81 14.33 4.06 26.55
C LYS A 81 14.70 2.94 27.53
N GLY A 82 16.00 2.70 27.69
CA GLY A 82 16.54 1.67 28.58
C GLY A 82 16.66 0.27 27.96
N ALA A 83 16.04 0.01 26.80
CA ALA A 83 16.14 -1.28 26.13
C ALA A 83 17.60 -1.62 25.73
N LYS A 84 18.36 -0.64 25.26
CA LYS A 84 19.78 -0.81 24.89
C LYS A 84 20.65 -1.23 26.08
N GLY A 85 20.44 -0.61 27.24
CA GLY A 85 21.20 -0.96 28.46
C GLY A 85 20.96 -2.41 28.87
N ARG A 86 19.75 -2.87 28.85
CA ARG A 86 19.41 -4.26 29.17
C ARG A 86 20.08 -5.27 28.25
N LEU A 87 20.15 -4.99 26.97
CA LEU A 87 20.87 -5.85 26.01
C LEU A 87 22.38 -5.83 26.19
N ALA A 88 22.96 -4.65 26.51
CA ALA A 88 24.40 -4.49 26.66
C ALA A 88 24.94 -5.08 27.98
N GLU A 89 24.13 -5.03 29.05
CA GLU A 89 24.48 -5.50 30.37
C GLU A 89 24.19 -7.00 30.61
N GLY A 90 23.60 -7.64 29.62
CA GLY A 90 23.01 -8.97 29.72
C GLY A 90 21.67 -8.96 30.41
N VAL A 91 20.91 -10.00 30.19
CA VAL A 91 19.58 -10.17 30.82
C VAL A 91 19.74 -11.19 31.93
N ASP A 92 19.40 -10.83 33.14
CA ASP A 92 19.51 -11.74 34.29
C ASP A 92 18.66 -13.01 34.12
N LYS A 93 17.66 -12.95 33.23
CA LYS A 93 16.79 -14.08 32.90
C LYS A 93 16.48 -14.10 31.40
N GLU A 94 16.85 -15.20 30.76
CA GLU A 94 16.57 -15.46 29.35
C GLU A 94 15.07 -15.36 29.02
N ALA A 95 14.19 -15.76 29.96
CA ALA A 95 12.75 -15.64 29.82
C ALA A 95 12.27 -14.18 29.71
N ASP A 96 12.88 -13.26 30.44
CA ASP A 96 12.53 -11.84 30.40
C ASP A 96 12.94 -11.21 29.06
N LEU A 97 14.07 -11.67 28.50
CA LEU A 97 14.50 -11.27 27.16
C LEU A 97 13.51 -11.76 26.10
N LEU A 98 13.14 -13.03 26.11
CA LEU A 98 12.17 -13.61 25.18
C LEU A 98 10.80 -12.94 25.24
N ILE A 99 10.32 -12.63 26.43
CA ILE A 99 9.04 -11.91 26.61
C ILE A 99 9.12 -10.51 25.97
N GLN A 100 10.21 -9.78 26.22
CA GLN A 100 10.40 -8.43 25.66
C GLN A 100 10.57 -8.44 24.15
N LEU A 101 11.32 -9.39 23.61
CA LEU A 101 11.51 -9.53 22.16
C LEU A 101 10.19 -9.90 21.46
N ASN A 102 9.43 -10.83 22.03
CA ASN A 102 8.14 -11.24 21.44
C ASN A 102 7.07 -10.15 21.59
N ALA A 103 7.11 -9.34 22.65
CA ALA A 103 6.16 -8.27 22.87
C ALA A 103 6.31 -7.11 21.86
N GLY A 104 7.54 -6.85 21.40
CA GLY A 104 7.81 -5.74 20.48
C GLY A 104 7.72 -6.08 18.98
N GLY A 105 7.66 -7.38 18.63
CA GLY A 105 7.69 -7.84 17.23
C GLY A 105 9.06 -7.68 16.58
N ASP A 106 9.17 -8.07 15.30
CA ASP A 106 10.43 -8.12 14.56
C ASP A 106 11.11 -6.76 14.39
N SER A 107 10.33 -5.70 14.19
CA SER A 107 10.86 -4.33 14.09
C SER A 107 11.50 -3.86 15.38
N HIS A 108 10.91 -4.22 16.51
CA HIS A 108 11.46 -3.88 17.82
C HIS A 108 12.78 -4.63 18.09
N ILE A 109 12.85 -5.92 17.76
CA ILE A 109 14.07 -6.71 17.85
C ILE A 109 15.18 -6.08 17.01
N THR A 110 14.88 -5.72 15.76
CA THR A 110 15.82 -5.04 14.87
C THR A 110 16.29 -3.71 15.47
N SER A 111 15.38 -2.90 16.00
CA SER A 111 15.72 -1.65 16.68
C SER A 111 16.70 -1.85 17.85
N LEU A 112 16.48 -2.86 18.68
CA LEU A 112 17.36 -3.18 19.81
C LEU A 112 18.75 -3.62 19.34
N LEU A 113 18.85 -4.50 18.35
CA LEU A 113 20.11 -4.99 17.80
C LEU A 113 20.94 -3.85 17.16
N TYR A 114 20.29 -2.87 16.58
CA TYR A 114 20.94 -1.69 15.99
C TYR A 114 20.97 -0.47 16.92
N GLY A 115 20.93 -0.69 18.23
CA GLY A 115 21.17 0.35 19.22
C GLY A 115 19.95 1.11 19.70
N ALA A 116 18.77 0.51 19.61
CA ALA A 116 17.48 1.09 19.99
C ALA A 116 17.16 2.40 19.25
N GLY A 117 17.62 2.53 18.00
CA GLY A 117 17.19 3.56 17.07
C GLY A 117 15.78 3.30 16.57
N VAL A 118 15.25 4.26 15.81
CA VAL A 118 13.94 4.11 15.16
C VAL A 118 14.17 3.46 13.79
N PRO A 119 13.76 2.19 13.57
CA PRO A 119 13.91 1.56 12.27
C PRO A 119 12.92 2.14 11.26
N VAL A 120 13.35 2.26 10.01
CA VAL A 120 12.49 2.72 8.91
C VAL A 120 11.68 1.54 8.38
N THR A 121 10.76 1.05 9.22
CA THR A 121 9.87 -0.09 8.95
C THR A 121 8.45 0.24 9.41
N ASN A 122 7.48 -0.58 8.99
CA ASN A 122 6.16 -0.59 9.61
C ASN A 122 6.15 -1.43 10.90
N SER A 123 5.01 -1.56 11.54
CA SER A 123 4.80 -2.34 12.77
C SER A 123 5.01 -3.86 12.60
N ALA A 124 4.97 -4.38 11.38
CA ALA A 124 5.26 -5.77 11.06
C ALA A 124 6.72 -6.03 10.66
N GLY A 125 7.60 -5.02 10.74
CA GLY A 125 9.01 -5.13 10.36
C GLY A 125 9.28 -5.02 8.87
N VAL A 126 8.28 -4.69 8.05
CA VAL A 126 8.46 -4.50 6.60
C VAL A 126 9.20 -3.18 6.37
N PRO A 127 10.36 -3.19 5.71
CA PRO A 127 11.10 -1.98 5.41
C PRO A 127 10.30 -1.01 4.56
N TRP A 128 10.45 0.29 4.82
CA TRP A 128 9.88 1.32 3.96
C TRP A 128 10.41 1.17 2.51
N THR A 129 9.54 1.46 1.57
CA THR A 129 9.88 1.37 0.14
C THR A 129 9.28 2.53 -0.65
N GLY A 130 9.96 2.95 -1.71
CA GLY A 130 9.43 3.92 -2.67
C GLY A 130 8.14 3.47 -3.38
N ALA A 131 7.76 2.19 -3.27
CA ALA A 131 6.47 1.68 -3.76
C ALA A 131 5.26 2.29 -3.02
N TYR A 132 5.46 2.89 -1.85
CA TYR A 132 4.42 3.63 -1.12
C TYR A 132 4.14 5.02 -1.68
N VAL A 133 4.97 5.49 -2.62
CA VAL A 133 4.89 6.84 -3.16
C VAL A 133 4.05 6.85 -4.44
N ASP A 134 2.84 7.38 -4.33
CA ASP A 134 2.00 7.67 -5.49
C ASP A 134 2.37 9.05 -6.05
N SER A 135 2.87 9.06 -7.30
CA SER A 135 3.12 10.27 -8.06
C SER A 135 2.95 9.96 -9.54
N ARG A 136 1.99 10.60 -10.19
CA ARG A 136 1.65 10.36 -11.60
C ARG A 136 1.91 11.59 -12.46
N GLY A 137 2.19 12.74 -11.84
CA GLY A 137 2.38 14.00 -12.55
C GLY A 137 1.09 14.51 -13.21
N GLU A 138 -0.07 14.10 -12.69
CA GLU A 138 -1.38 14.61 -13.07
C GLU A 138 -2.09 15.12 -11.81
N PRO A 139 -2.32 16.44 -11.69
CA PRO A 139 -2.74 17.06 -10.43
C PRO A 139 -4.03 16.48 -9.85
N THR A 140 -5.01 16.14 -10.69
CA THR A 140 -6.31 15.65 -10.19
C THR A 140 -6.22 14.22 -9.67
N VAL A 141 -5.31 13.40 -10.21
CA VAL A 141 -5.01 12.05 -9.74
C VAL A 141 -4.19 12.11 -8.45
N ASP A 142 -3.13 12.90 -8.45
CA ASP A 142 -2.21 13.01 -7.33
C ASP A 142 -2.91 13.61 -6.09
N LEU A 143 -3.73 14.65 -6.26
CA LEU A 143 -4.52 15.22 -5.15
C LEU A 143 -5.55 14.25 -4.57
N ARG A 144 -6.17 13.38 -5.39
CA ARG A 144 -7.06 12.31 -4.87
C ARG A 144 -6.30 11.27 -4.07
N SER A 145 -5.11 10.90 -4.51
CA SER A 145 -4.22 10.02 -3.74
C SER A 145 -3.84 10.64 -2.41
N ASN A 146 -3.56 11.95 -2.38
CA ASN A 146 -3.21 12.68 -1.17
C ASN A 146 -4.38 12.72 -0.19
N ILE A 147 -5.58 13.09 -0.63
CA ILE A 147 -6.81 13.07 0.19
C ILE A 147 -7.02 11.68 0.81
N ALA A 148 -6.83 10.63 0.03
CA ALA A 148 -6.96 9.26 0.52
C ALA A 148 -5.86 8.89 1.52
N ALA A 149 -4.62 9.37 1.33
CA ALA A 149 -3.51 9.14 2.24
C ALA A 149 -3.76 9.78 3.61
N GLU A 150 -4.14 11.07 3.64
CA GLU A 150 -4.48 11.79 4.88
C GLU A 150 -5.63 11.12 5.65
N SER A 151 -6.64 10.66 4.92
CA SER A 151 -7.77 9.95 5.53
C SER A 151 -7.33 8.65 6.22
N ARG A 152 -6.41 7.91 5.60
CA ARG A 152 -5.87 6.67 6.17
C ARG A 152 -4.93 6.94 7.35
N ALA A 153 -4.05 7.93 7.24
CA ALA A 153 -3.18 8.36 8.34
C ALA A 153 -4.03 8.80 9.56
N LYS A 154 -5.04 9.62 9.33
CA LYS A 154 -5.99 10.06 10.38
C LYS A 154 -6.60 8.90 11.14
N ILE A 155 -7.11 7.87 10.45
CA ILE A 155 -7.76 6.73 11.12
C ILE A 155 -6.76 5.85 11.88
N VAL A 156 -5.51 5.75 11.42
CA VAL A 156 -4.45 5.04 12.14
C VAL A 156 -4.09 5.80 13.43
N TYR A 157 -3.96 7.12 13.39
CA TYR A 157 -3.78 7.94 14.59
C TYR A 157 -4.88 7.74 15.61
N GLU A 158 -6.14 7.75 15.17
CA GLU A 158 -7.29 7.51 16.06
C GLU A 158 -7.20 6.14 16.75
N ARG A 159 -6.80 5.11 16.03
CA ARG A 159 -6.60 3.76 16.58
C ARG A 159 -5.43 3.73 17.57
N LEU A 160 -4.32 4.38 17.29
CA LEU A 160 -3.18 4.49 18.19
C LEU A 160 -3.54 5.24 19.49
N ILE A 161 -4.32 6.31 19.40
CA ILE A 161 -4.84 7.04 20.56
C ILE A 161 -5.69 6.13 21.46
N ASN A 162 -6.49 5.24 20.84
CA ASN A 162 -7.41 4.36 21.57
C ASN A 162 -6.70 3.19 22.28
N ILE A 163 -5.50 2.81 21.86
CA ILE A 163 -4.76 1.67 22.46
C ILE A 163 -3.76 2.07 23.55
N THR A 164 -3.56 3.35 23.81
CA THR A 164 -2.67 3.84 24.88
C THR A 164 -3.45 4.63 25.91
N ASP A 165 -3.01 4.55 27.16
CA ASP A 165 -3.51 5.40 28.25
C ASP A 165 -2.53 6.50 28.64
N ASP A 166 -1.36 6.57 28.00
CA ASP A 166 -0.37 7.61 28.23
C ASP A 166 -0.91 8.98 27.77
N PRO A 167 -1.15 9.93 28.68
CA PRO A 167 -1.75 11.21 28.32
C PRO A 167 -0.84 12.09 27.46
N GLY A 168 0.48 11.95 27.59
CA GLY A 168 1.44 12.71 26.81
C GLY A 168 1.51 12.23 25.37
N ILE A 169 1.36 10.91 25.15
CA ILE A 169 1.26 10.32 23.83
C ILE A 169 -0.07 10.68 23.18
N LYS A 170 -1.19 10.53 23.90
CA LYS A 170 -2.52 10.95 23.40
C LYS A 170 -2.54 12.41 22.95
N ASP A 171 -1.90 13.29 23.71
CA ASP A 171 -1.81 14.71 23.39
C ASP A 171 -1.05 14.95 22.06
N ALA A 172 0.13 14.35 21.92
CA ALA A 172 0.93 14.47 20.68
C ALA A 172 0.23 13.85 19.46
N LEU A 173 -0.32 12.64 19.59
CA LEU A 173 -1.05 12.00 18.50
C LEU A 173 -2.34 12.73 18.14
N GLY A 174 -3.02 13.33 19.12
CA GLY A 174 -4.20 14.18 18.90
C GLY A 174 -3.87 15.43 18.07
N PHE A 175 -2.71 16.04 18.32
CA PHE A 175 -2.20 17.13 17.50
C PHE A 175 -1.95 16.65 16.06
N LEU A 176 -1.15 15.59 15.86
CA LEU A 176 -0.85 15.05 14.54
C LEU A 176 -2.13 14.68 13.78
N MET A 177 -3.01 13.89 14.39
CA MET A 177 -4.31 13.53 13.79
C MET A 177 -5.09 14.76 13.28
N THR A 178 -5.02 15.87 14.01
CA THR A 178 -5.71 17.12 13.62
C THR A 178 -5.02 17.76 12.42
N ARG A 179 -3.70 17.63 12.29
CA ARG A 179 -2.97 18.12 11.12
C ARG A 179 -3.36 17.34 9.86
N GLU A 180 -3.50 16.00 9.93
CA GLU A 180 -3.99 15.19 8.81
C GLU A 180 -5.35 15.68 8.29
N ILE A 181 -6.26 16.06 9.21
CA ILE A 181 -7.55 16.65 8.82
C ILE A 181 -7.36 18.00 8.10
N ALA A 182 -6.40 18.81 8.53
CA ALA A 182 -6.11 20.09 7.90
C ALA A 182 -5.50 19.91 6.51
N HIS A 183 -4.56 18.97 6.36
CA HIS A 183 -3.94 18.62 5.08
C HIS A 183 -4.98 18.09 4.09
N GLN A 184 -5.82 17.14 4.51
CA GLN A 184 -6.92 16.63 3.69
C GLN A 184 -7.78 17.78 3.16
N LYS A 185 -8.23 18.71 4.02
CA LYS A 185 -9.03 19.87 3.61
C LYS A 185 -8.31 20.78 2.61
N SER A 186 -7.00 20.93 2.75
CA SER A 186 -6.18 21.72 1.84
C SER A 186 -6.11 21.06 0.47
N PHE A 187 -5.87 19.76 0.41
CA PHE A 187 -5.89 18.98 -0.83
C PHE A 187 -7.26 18.94 -1.50
N GLU A 188 -8.35 18.82 -0.73
CA GLU A 188 -9.72 18.92 -1.26
C GLU A 188 -9.97 20.26 -1.92
N LYS A 189 -9.58 21.37 -1.28
CA LYS A 189 -9.71 22.71 -1.86
C LYS A 189 -8.86 22.87 -3.11
N ALA A 190 -7.63 22.36 -3.11
CA ALA A 190 -6.76 22.38 -4.28
C ALA A 190 -7.36 21.58 -5.44
N LEU A 191 -7.90 20.38 -5.18
CA LEU A 191 -8.57 19.54 -6.18
C LEU A 191 -9.78 20.26 -6.80
N TYR A 192 -10.66 20.80 -5.96
CA TYR A 192 -11.88 21.47 -6.43
C TYR A 192 -11.62 22.84 -7.08
N SER A 193 -10.41 23.40 -6.96
CA SER A 193 -10.03 24.59 -7.71
C SER A 193 -9.63 24.31 -9.15
N ILE A 194 -9.43 23.03 -9.52
CA ILE A 194 -9.09 22.63 -10.89
C ILE A 194 -10.40 22.44 -11.67
N GLU A 195 -10.56 23.20 -12.75
CA GLU A 195 -11.68 23.01 -13.66
C GLU A 195 -11.61 21.63 -14.35
N ASN A 196 -12.75 21.02 -14.55
CA ASN A 196 -12.86 19.69 -15.18
C ASN A 196 -12.03 18.60 -14.48
N ASN A 197 -12.02 18.60 -13.16
CA ASN A 197 -11.31 17.57 -12.40
C ASN A 197 -12.00 16.18 -12.46
N PHE A 198 -13.15 16.06 -13.12
CA PHE A 198 -13.85 14.81 -13.36
C PHE A 198 -14.50 14.82 -14.77
N PRO A 199 -14.31 13.74 -15.57
CA PRO A 199 -13.42 12.60 -15.30
C PRO A 199 -11.95 13.01 -15.28
N THR A 200 -11.11 12.25 -14.56
CA THR A 200 -9.69 12.52 -14.47
C THR A 200 -8.96 12.25 -15.79
N GLY A 201 -7.92 13.06 -16.05
CA GLY A 201 -7.06 12.91 -17.23
C GLY A 201 -7.53 13.72 -18.44
N LYS A 202 -6.71 13.67 -19.51
CA LYS A 202 -6.90 14.45 -20.73
C LYS A 202 -7.79 13.78 -21.78
N LEU A 203 -7.95 12.47 -21.68
CA LEU A 203 -8.84 11.72 -22.57
C LEU A 203 -10.19 11.53 -21.88
N PRO A 204 -11.27 12.00 -22.49
CA PRO A 204 -12.61 11.72 -21.98
C PRO A 204 -12.87 10.21 -22.07
N GLY A 205 -13.65 9.70 -21.15
CA GLY A 205 -14.20 8.36 -21.25
C GLY A 205 -15.13 8.23 -22.47
N VAL A 206 -15.64 7.02 -22.71
CA VAL A 206 -16.69 6.78 -23.70
C VAL A 206 -18.04 7.10 -23.06
N PRO A 207 -18.74 8.17 -23.48
CA PRO A 207 -19.94 8.65 -22.79
C PRO A 207 -21.03 7.57 -22.62
N ALA A 208 -21.15 6.67 -23.60
CA ALA A 208 -22.11 5.58 -23.55
C ALA A 208 -21.93 4.61 -22.37
N PHE A 209 -20.75 4.62 -21.72
CA PHE A 209 -20.43 3.72 -20.63
C PHE A 209 -20.17 4.44 -19.30
N THR A 210 -20.08 5.77 -19.31
CA THR A 210 -19.72 6.55 -18.12
C THR A 210 -20.74 6.39 -17.00
N ASP A 211 -22.02 6.37 -17.35
CA ASP A 211 -23.12 6.38 -16.40
C ASP A 211 -23.79 5.00 -16.26
N LYS A 212 -23.15 3.94 -16.75
CA LYS A 212 -23.61 2.56 -16.58
C LYS A 212 -23.04 1.95 -15.31
N TYR A 213 -23.94 1.39 -14.52
CA TYR A 213 -23.56 0.54 -13.40
C TYR A 213 -23.88 -0.92 -13.73
N TYR A 214 -22.87 -1.71 -13.94
CA TYR A 214 -23.01 -3.14 -14.22
C TYR A 214 -23.11 -3.92 -12.92
N ASP A 215 -24.22 -4.64 -12.72
CA ASP A 215 -24.35 -5.58 -11.61
C ASP A 215 -23.56 -6.86 -11.91
N MET A 216 -22.34 -6.95 -11.39
CA MET A 216 -21.44 -8.09 -11.59
C MET A 216 -21.61 -9.17 -10.52
N SER A 217 -22.48 -8.96 -9.54
CA SER A 217 -22.78 -9.94 -8.51
C SER A 217 -23.86 -10.93 -8.98
N GLN A 218 -23.90 -12.10 -8.35
CA GLN A 218 -24.97 -13.08 -8.56
C GLN A 218 -25.76 -13.23 -7.27
N GLY A 219 -27.06 -13.17 -7.37
CA GLY A 219 -27.95 -13.35 -6.21
C GLY A 219 -29.35 -12.84 -6.47
N ALA A 220 -30.23 -13.03 -5.52
CA ALA A 220 -31.65 -12.68 -5.66
C ALA A 220 -31.93 -11.21 -5.35
N GLU A 221 -30.96 -10.45 -4.79
CA GLU A 221 -31.16 -9.08 -4.33
C GLU A 221 -30.11 -8.15 -4.91
N ASN A 222 -30.53 -7.23 -5.74
CA ASN A 222 -29.69 -6.14 -6.25
C ASN A 222 -29.81 -4.96 -5.30
N LEU A 223 -28.75 -4.73 -4.49
CA LEU A 223 -28.70 -3.62 -3.57
C LEU A 223 -28.43 -2.32 -4.30
N ARG A 224 -29.30 -1.34 -4.08
CA ARG A 224 -29.24 -0.02 -4.68
C ARG A 224 -28.90 1.05 -3.65
N GLY A 225 -28.24 2.11 -4.09
CA GLY A 225 -27.92 3.27 -3.28
C GLY A 225 -27.49 4.46 -4.14
N PRO A 226 -27.06 5.57 -3.54
CA PRO A 226 -26.69 6.77 -4.29
C PRO A 226 -25.58 6.58 -5.33
N TRP A 227 -24.87 5.46 -5.28
CA TRP A 227 -23.79 5.11 -6.22
C TRP A 227 -24.26 4.42 -7.48
N ASN A 228 -25.51 3.95 -7.54
CA ASN A 228 -26.08 3.22 -8.68
C ASN A 228 -27.58 3.46 -8.87
N GLU A 229 -28.13 4.51 -8.26
CA GLU A 229 -29.51 4.98 -8.39
C GLU A 229 -29.56 6.43 -8.87
N GLY A 230 -30.69 6.81 -9.45
CA GLY A 230 -30.96 8.16 -9.90
C GLY A 230 -30.89 8.32 -11.43
N GLU A 231 -31.27 9.47 -11.92
CA GLU A 231 -31.35 9.77 -13.37
C GLU A 231 -29.98 9.71 -14.08
N GLN A 232 -28.90 9.81 -13.33
CA GLN A 232 -27.54 9.76 -13.86
C GLN A 232 -27.00 8.34 -14.05
N TRP A 233 -27.72 7.31 -13.56
CA TRP A 233 -27.25 5.94 -13.64
C TRP A 233 -28.19 5.05 -14.46
N GLU A 234 -27.63 4.37 -15.45
CA GLU A 234 -28.25 3.21 -16.11
C GLU A 234 -27.76 1.94 -15.43
N PHE A 235 -28.67 1.31 -14.67
CA PHE A 235 -28.35 0.05 -14.00
C PHE A 235 -28.56 -1.13 -14.95
N VAL A 236 -27.52 -1.90 -15.18
CA VAL A 236 -27.52 -3.07 -16.07
C VAL A 236 -27.45 -4.33 -15.22
N ASP A 237 -28.57 -5.03 -15.07
CA ASP A 237 -28.70 -6.27 -14.31
C ASP A 237 -28.74 -7.53 -15.20
N ASP A 238 -28.93 -7.37 -16.50
CA ASP A 238 -28.88 -8.46 -17.45
C ASP A 238 -27.43 -8.84 -17.74
N ARG A 239 -27.07 -10.03 -17.34
CA ARG A 239 -25.73 -10.57 -17.49
C ARG A 239 -25.30 -10.75 -18.93
N GLU A 240 -26.21 -11.12 -19.81
CA GLU A 240 -25.93 -11.28 -21.22
C GLU A 240 -25.67 -9.92 -21.88
N ALA A 241 -26.40 -8.88 -21.48
CA ALA A 241 -26.15 -7.52 -21.90
C ALA A 241 -24.83 -6.96 -21.38
N GLN A 242 -24.36 -7.41 -20.21
CA GLN A 242 -23.06 -7.01 -19.64
C GLN A 242 -21.88 -7.66 -20.37
N ALA A 243 -22.06 -8.83 -20.95
CA ALA A 243 -20.96 -9.62 -21.53
C ALA A 243 -20.40 -9.01 -22.84
N ALA A 244 -21.17 -8.17 -23.51
CA ALA A 244 -20.85 -7.66 -24.85
C ALA A 244 -21.02 -6.13 -24.94
N VAL A 245 -20.29 -5.41 -24.08
CA VAL A 245 -20.37 -3.93 -24.01
C VAL A 245 -19.98 -3.25 -25.32
N ASP A 246 -19.11 -3.86 -26.12
CA ASP A 246 -18.66 -3.40 -27.42
C ASP A 246 -19.54 -3.86 -28.59
N GLY A 247 -20.64 -4.58 -28.30
CA GLY A 247 -21.50 -5.20 -29.32
C GLY A 247 -20.96 -6.50 -29.91
N GLY A 248 -19.86 -7.03 -29.36
CA GLY A 248 -19.30 -8.33 -29.72
C GLY A 248 -20.07 -9.50 -29.08
N ASP A 249 -19.59 -10.71 -29.27
CA ASP A 249 -20.18 -11.93 -28.72
C ASP A 249 -19.59 -12.32 -27.35
N GLY A 250 -18.74 -11.47 -26.77
CA GLY A 250 -18.07 -11.70 -25.50
C GLY A 250 -17.04 -12.83 -25.51
N GLN A 251 -16.73 -13.40 -26.67
CA GLN A 251 -15.80 -14.52 -26.79
C GLN A 251 -14.35 -14.02 -26.97
N ALA A 252 -13.46 -14.51 -26.14
CA ALA A 252 -12.03 -14.31 -26.34
C ALA A 252 -11.53 -15.29 -27.41
N THR A 253 -11.38 -14.82 -28.64
CA THR A 253 -10.85 -15.65 -29.73
C THR A 253 -9.34 -15.51 -29.82
N VAL A 254 -8.62 -16.60 -29.54
CA VAL A 254 -7.20 -16.70 -29.86
C VAL A 254 -7.08 -17.40 -31.22
N LYS A 255 -6.68 -16.64 -32.24
CA LYS A 255 -6.36 -17.23 -33.54
C LYS A 255 -5.01 -17.92 -33.46
N VAL A 256 -5.03 -19.24 -33.25
CA VAL A 256 -3.82 -20.06 -33.31
C VAL A 256 -3.55 -20.41 -34.79
N THR A 257 -2.42 -19.93 -35.32
CA THR A 257 -2.04 -20.22 -36.71
C THR A 257 -1.66 -21.70 -36.87
N PRO A 258 -1.71 -22.26 -38.08
CA PRO A 258 -1.20 -23.61 -38.33
C PRO A 258 0.26 -23.82 -37.91
N ALA A 259 1.08 -22.76 -37.97
CA ALA A 259 2.47 -22.79 -37.51
C ALA A 259 2.55 -22.90 -35.99
N ASP A 260 1.73 -22.12 -35.28
CA ASP A 260 1.66 -22.18 -33.81
C ASP A 260 1.15 -23.54 -33.33
N LYS A 261 0.13 -24.11 -34.01
CA LYS A 261 -0.38 -25.45 -33.66
C LYS A 261 0.71 -26.50 -33.82
N LYS A 262 1.49 -26.43 -34.90
CA LYS A 262 2.62 -27.34 -35.12
C LYS A 262 3.71 -27.16 -34.03
N LEU A 263 4.01 -25.93 -33.66
CA LEU A 263 4.96 -25.63 -32.60
C LEU A 263 4.49 -26.14 -31.26
N LEU A 264 3.24 -25.90 -30.89
CA LEU A 264 2.64 -26.38 -29.64
C LEU A 264 2.60 -27.92 -29.57
N ALA A 265 2.26 -28.57 -30.67
CA ALA A 265 2.29 -30.03 -30.74
C ALA A 265 3.72 -30.60 -30.63
N ALA A 266 4.71 -29.93 -31.24
CA ALA A 266 6.10 -30.33 -31.07
C ALA A 266 6.64 -30.12 -29.66
N MET A 267 6.21 -29.05 -28.98
CA MET A 267 6.54 -28.79 -27.56
C MET A 267 5.90 -29.84 -26.66
N ALA A 268 4.61 -30.12 -26.84
CA ALA A 268 3.89 -31.15 -26.08
C ALA A 268 4.51 -32.53 -26.31
N GLY A 269 4.85 -32.85 -27.56
CA GLY A 269 5.50 -34.12 -27.90
C GLY A 269 6.86 -34.31 -27.23
N ARG A 270 7.66 -33.25 -27.12
CA ARG A 270 8.94 -33.30 -26.39
C ARG A 270 8.73 -33.54 -24.90
N THR A 271 7.78 -32.84 -24.31
CA THR A 271 7.48 -32.96 -22.85
C THR A 271 6.94 -34.33 -22.49
N LEU A 272 6.16 -34.93 -23.40
CA LEU A 272 5.59 -36.26 -23.22
C LEU A 272 6.58 -37.40 -23.52
N SER A 273 7.53 -37.18 -24.45
CA SER A 273 8.46 -38.23 -24.93
C SER A 273 9.73 -38.35 -24.10
N ASP A 274 10.16 -37.31 -23.43
CA ASP A 274 11.37 -37.32 -22.59
C ASP A 274 11.25 -36.37 -21.39
N PRO A 275 10.73 -36.87 -20.26
CA PRO A 275 10.60 -36.04 -19.06
C PRO A 275 11.96 -35.65 -18.42
N ALA A 276 13.06 -36.24 -18.85
CA ALA A 276 14.39 -35.94 -18.35
C ALA A 276 15.06 -34.76 -19.11
N VAL A 277 14.44 -34.28 -20.18
CA VAL A 277 14.99 -33.20 -21.00
C VAL A 277 14.18 -31.93 -20.85
N ASN A 278 14.87 -30.80 -20.65
CA ASN A 278 14.23 -29.49 -20.65
C ASN A 278 13.64 -29.21 -22.05
N PRO A 279 12.32 -29.01 -22.15
CA PRO A 279 11.65 -28.86 -23.45
C PRO A 279 12.02 -27.59 -24.22
N VAL A 280 12.61 -26.59 -23.54
CA VAL A 280 13.03 -25.32 -24.13
C VAL A 280 14.48 -25.33 -24.57
N THR A 281 15.38 -25.83 -23.72
CA THR A 281 16.82 -25.78 -23.95
C THR A 281 17.40 -27.08 -24.45
N GLY A 282 16.69 -28.20 -24.35
CA GLY A 282 17.19 -29.52 -24.66
C GLY A 282 18.20 -30.06 -23.63
N ALA A 283 18.38 -29.35 -22.50
CA ALA A 283 19.33 -29.77 -21.47
C ALA A 283 18.79 -31.01 -20.73
N ASP A 284 19.69 -31.96 -20.42
CA ASP A 284 19.39 -33.11 -19.59
C ASP A 284 19.13 -32.64 -18.16
N LEU A 285 17.94 -32.94 -17.63
CA LEU A 285 17.52 -32.62 -16.28
C LEU A 285 17.95 -33.67 -15.24
N GLY A 286 18.57 -34.73 -15.71
CA GLY A 286 18.99 -35.85 -14.87
C GLY A 286 17.84 -36.73 -14.42
N ALA A 287 18.17 -37.94 -13.93
CA ALA A 287 17.21 -38.84 -13.32
C ALA A 287 16.93 -38.41 -11.86
N GLY A 288 15.98 -37.49 -11.65
CA GLY A 288 15.51 -37.14 -10.32
C GLY A 288 14.77 -38.30 -9.66
N PRO A 289 14.57 -38.27 -8.32
CA PRO A 289 13.77 -39.28 -7.62
C PRO A 289 12.31 -39.24 -8.14
N GLY A 290 11.94 -40.19 -8.98
CA GLY A 290 10.65 -40.27 -9.66
C GLY A 290 10.72 -40.37 -11.18
N ALA A 291 11.87 -40.19 -11.81
CA ALA A 291 12.09 -40.42 -13.22
C ALA A 291 12.07 -41.94 -13.47
N GLY A 292 10.91 -42.48 -13.74
CA GLY A 292 10.86 -43.89 -14.09
C GLY A 292 9.51 -44.57 -14.06
N LYS A 293 8.44 -43.93 -13.73
CA LYS A 293 7.08 -44.48 -13.77
C LYS A 293 6.04 -43.41 -14.10
N MET A 294 6.02 -42.91 -15.30
CA MET A 294 4.80 -42.34 -15.84
C MET A 294 4.05 -43.44 -16.62
N THR A 295 2.91 -43.84 -16.10
CA THR A 295 1.91 -44.59 -16.86
C THR A 295 1.48 -43.71 -18.05
N PRO A 296 1.36 -44.25 -19.27
CA PRO A 296 0.83 -43.48 -20.41
C PRO A 296 -0.55 -42.92 -20.02
N MET A 297 -0.75 -41.62 -20.15
CA MET A 297 -2.10 -41.08 -20.12
C MET A 297 -2.87 -41.63 -21.32
N GLU A 298 -4.00 -42.28 -21.03
CA GLU A 298 -4.97 -42.63 -22.07
C GLU A 298 -5.32 -41.41 -22.89
N GLU A 299 -5.33 -41.54 -24.21
CA GLU A 299 -5.76 -40.49 -25.13
C GLU A 299 -7.17 -40.02 -24.73
N VAL A 300 -7.27 -38.78 -24.29
CA VAL A 300 -8.56 -38.10 -24.15
C VAL A 300 -8.98 -37.69 -25.54
N GLU A 301 -9.96 -38.36 -26.11
CA GLU A 301 -10.58 -37.91 -27.36
C GLU A 301 -11.18 -36.50 -27.16
N PRO A 302 -10.97 -35.58 -28.11
CA PRO A 302 -11.56 -34.27 -28.03
C PRO A 302 -13.08 -34.34 -28.21
N ALA A 303 -13.81 -33.76 -27.26
CA ALA A 303 -15.25 -33.54 -27.34
C ALA A 303 -15.60 -32.47 -28.37
#